data_86426efa2b0709aabfaf74a23c9d8ca1
#
_entry.id   86426efa2b0709aabfaf74a23c9d8ca1
#
_cell.length_a   1.000
_cell.length_b   1.000
_cell.length_c   1.000
_cell.angle_alpha   90.00
_cell.angle_beta   90.00
_cell.angle_gamma   90.00
#
_symmetry.space_group_name_H-M   'P 1'
#
loop_
_entity.id
_entity.type
_entity.pdbx_description
1 polymer ?
#
loop_
_entity_poly.entity_id
_entity_poly.type
_entity_poly.pdbx_seq_one_letter_code
_entity_poly.pdbx_strand_id
1 'polypeptide(L)'
;FLAKAPWVIEQESGYWKDYPQVYGPELYLWNLWTIAAGYRGFNMFLFAGCENRPGMGWYGTDHNWQTPVSRTGERLENYPYLARSLSEIKKNQEDLTAPVRHDLLFGVKNDPGLIWKRAARASNDFYFVLKSAGFTPRVCDFAEEPMERLKEAQALCVLSDEAMDETVQEKLCEFVKEGGRLILCGRVPTRDSWSQSCTLLADMFGICAEEMEDKGDDQQKLKLDGKEYYIGRTVQPIMAAAKNILAAEDAGNPAVFYFTLGQGELLLLPFSLEPTFYSQAEAVKLLLGKIGVKPFISGAKRLRIIPKQNGKAVALNPNPVAAAEEVCLGDRRVAISLEPYEYAIL
;
A
#
# COMPACT_ATOMS: atom_id res chain seq x y z
N PHE A 1 3.37 -5.21 13.67
CA PHE A 1 3.62 -5.14 12.21
C PHE A 1 4.81 -5.99 11.78
N LEU A 2 5.70 -6.34 12.68
CA LEU A 2 6.90 -7.11 12.39
C LEU A 2 6.80 -8.56 12.89
N ALA A 3 5.60 -9.12 12.92
CA ALA A 3 5.44 -10.51 13.24
C ALA A 3 6.24 -11.34 12.24
N LYS A 4 7.19 -12.16 12.74
CA LYS A 4 7.98 -13.10 11.91
C LYS A 4 7.08 -14.09 11.14
N ALA A 5 5.82 -14.23 11.58
CA ALA A 5 4.82 -15.11 10.99
C ALA A 5 3.43 -14.43 11.07
N PRO A 6 3.11 -13.47 10.18
CA PRO A 6 1.80 -12.85 10.17
C PRO A 6 0.70 -13.88 9.89
N TRP A 7 -0.40 -13.77 10.63
CA TRP A 7 -1.54 -14.69 10.57
C TRP A 7 -2.83 -13.91 10.39
N VAL A 8 -3.72 -14.37 9.52
CA VAL A 8 -5.06 -13.82 9.40
C VAL A 8 -5.97 -14.49 10.42
N ILE A 9 -6.46 -13.73 11.38
CA ILE A 9 -7.30 -14.24 12.48
C ILE A 9 -8.70 -14.61 11.96
N GLU A 10 -9.24 -13.84 11.03
CA GLU A 10 -10.55 -14.03 10.43
C GLU A 10 -10.41 -13.94 8.91
N GLN A 11 -10.31 -15.10 8.26
CA GLN A 11 -10.40 -15.27 6.83
C GLN A 11 -11.83 -15.71 6.51
N GLU A 12 -12.58 -14.87 5.87
CA GLU A 12 -13.96 -15.22 5.53
C GLU A 12 -14.03 -16.42 4.59
N SER A 13 -14.96 -17.32 4.86
CA SER A 13 -15.17 -18.53 4.07
C SER A 13 -16.54 -18.60 3.40
N GLY A 14 -17.32 -17.55 3.57
CA GLY A 14 -18.67 -17.44 3.03
C GLY A 14 -19.21 -16.01 3.17
N TYR A 15 -20.50 -15.89 3.30
CA TYR A 15 -21.20 -14.62 3.42
C TYR A 15 -21.21 -14.12 4.88
N TRP A 16 -20.79 -12.89 5.08
CA TRP A 16 -21.05 -12.12 6.29
C TRP A 16 -22.12 -11.06 5.97
N LYS A 17 -23.06 -10.85 6.86
CA LYS A 17 -24.21 -9.97 6.66
C LYS A 17 -23.86 -8.55 6.19
N ASP A 18 -22.73 -8.03 6.65
CA ASP A 18 -22.28 -6.66 6.40
C ASP A 18 -21.16 -6.57 5.33
N TYR A 19 -20.80 -7.71 4.71
CA TYR A 19 -19.71 -7.80 3.73
C TYR A 19 -20.19 -8.45 2.43
N PRO A 20 -19.45 -8.24 1.30
CA PRO A 20 -19.77 -8.93 0.06
C PRO A 20 -19.74 -10.44 0.24
N GLN A 21 -20.64 -11.11 -0.43
CA GLN A 21 -20.64 -12.56 -0.48
C GLN A 21 -19.38 -13.08 -1.18
N VAL A 22 -18.73 -14.08 -0.57
CA VAL A 22 -17.57 -14.76 -1.15
C VAL A 22 -18.02 -16.04 -1.82
N TYR A 23 -17.94 -16.09 -3.14
CA TYR A 23 -18.22 -17.30 -3.91
C TYR A 23 -17.04 -18.28 -3.89
N GLY A 24 -17.29 -19.54 -4.17
CA GLY A 24 -16.26 -20.57 -4.13
C GLY A 24 -14.99 -20.25 -4.90
N PRO A 25 -15.03 -19.82 -6.18
CA PRO A 25 -13.85 -19.43 -6.93
C PRO A 25 -13.07 -18.27 -6.30
N GLU A 26 -13.79 -17.30 -5.72
CA GLU A 26 -13.17 -16.16 -5.01
C GLU A 26 -12.48 -16.64 -3.72
N LEU A 27 -13.13 -17.52 -2.95
CA LEU A 27 -12.56 -18.13 -1.75
C LEU A 27 -11.26 -18.90 -2.10
N TYR A 28 -11.28 -19.67 -3.19
CA TYR A 28 -10.11 -20.39 -3.68
C TYR A 28 -8.94 -19.42 -3.93
N LEU A 29 -9.16 -18.37 -4.71
CA LEU A 29 -8.13 -17.42 -5.07
C LEU A 29 -7.68 -16.58 -3.87
N TRP A 30 -8.61 -16.18 -3.00
CA TRP A 30 -8.30 -15.38 -1.81
C TRP A 30 -7.35 -16.10 -0.85
N ASN A 31 -7.59 -17.40 -0.60
CA ASN A 31 -6.69 -18.20 0.23
C ASN A 31 -5.26 -18.26 -0.34
N LEU A 32 -5.13 -18.44 -1.66
CA LEU A 32 -3.84 -18.44 -2.35
C LEU A 32 -3.17 -17.06 -2.27
N TRP A 33 -3.95 -16.00 -2.50
CA TRP A 33 -3.45 -14.62 -2.40
C TRP A 33 -2.95 -14.30 -1.00
N THR A 34 -3.67 -14.69 0.04
CA THR A 34 -3.27 -14.49 1.44
C THR A 34 -1.88 -15.09 1.70
N ILE A 35 -1.66 -16.33 1.32
CA ILE A 35 -0.34 -16.97 1.49
C ILE A 35 0.72 -16.32 0.58
N ALA A 36 0.38 -16.05 -0.67
CA ALA A 36 1.29 -15.39 -1.59
C ALA A 36 1.70 -13.98 -1.12
N ALA A 37 0.80 -13.25 -0.46
CA ALA A 37 1.08 -11.94 0.11
C ALA A 37 2.02 -11.95 1.33
N GLY A 38 2.39 -13.14 1.83
CA GLY A 38 3.37 -13.31 2.91
C GLY A 38 2.77 -13.73 4.25
N TYR A 39 1.45 -13.91 4.35
CA TYR A 39 0.86 -14.50 5.54
C TYR A 39 1.25 -15.98 5.66
N ARG A 40 1.44 -16.45 6.89
CA ARG A 40 1.88 -17.81 7.19
C ARG A 40 0.75 -18.77 7.51
N GLY A 41 -0.46 -18.25 7.61
CA GLY A 41 -1.67 -19.00 7.81
C GLY A 41 -2.87 -18.11 8.02
N PHE A 42 -4.02 -18.73 8.10
CA PHE A 42 -5.29 -18.06 8.34
C PHE A 42 -6.23 -18.98 9.13
N ASN A 43 -7.13 -18.36 9.86
CA ASN A 43 -8.24 -19.04 10.53
C ASN A 43 -9.53 -18.74 9.76
N MET A 44 -10.24 -19.80 9.36
CA MET A 44 -11.48 -19.64 8.59
C MET A 44 -12.60 -19.17 9.50
N PHE A 45 -13.22 -18.06 9.16
CA PHE A 45 -14.37 -17.54 9.86
C PHE A 45 -15.57 -17.38 8.90
N LEU A 46 -16.59 -18.26 8.99
CA LEU A 46 -16.70 -19.48 9.77
C LEU A 46 -16.34 -20.69 8.92
N PHE A 47 -15.61 -21.67 9.47
CA PHE A 47 -15.39 -22.95 8.78
C PHE A 47 -16.66 -23.82 8.78
N ALA A 48 -17.39 -23.84 9.89
CA ALA A 48 -18.63 -24.59 10.01
C ALA A 48 -19.76 -23.70 10.52
N GLY A 49 -20.95 -23.96 10.05
CA GLY A 49 -22.16 -23.35 10.56
C GLY A 49 -22.30 -23.56 12.06
N CYS A 50 -22.81 -22.58 12.77
CA CYS A 50 -23.04 -22.65 14.21
C CYS A 50 -24.37 -22.01 14.59
N GLU A 51 -24.80 -22.24 15.82
CA GLU A 51 -26.02 -21.70 16.39
C GLU A 51 -25.70 -20.96 17.69
N ASN A 52 -26.17 -19.74 17.80
CA ASN A 52 -26.14 -19.03 19.06
C ASN A 52 -27.31 -19.43 19.95
N ARG A 53 -27.14 -19.43 21.22
CA ARG A 53 -28.25 -19.55 22.17
C ARG A 53 -29.22 -18.39 21.97
N PRO A 54 -30.54 -18.61 22.10
CA PRO A 54 -31.53 -17.54 22.00
C PRO A 54 -31.17 -16.33 22.87
N GLY A 55 -31.20 -15.13 22.28
CA GLY A 55 -30.83 -13.88 22.97
C GLY A 55 -29.35 -13.62 23.08
N MET A 56 -28.48 -14.48 22.58
CA MET A 56 -27.03 -14.30 22.54
C MET A 56 -26.55 -14.09 21.09
N GLY A 57 -25.58 -13.18 20.94
CA GLY A 57 -24.97 -12.87 19.64
C GLY A 57 -25.68 -11.76 18.86
N TRP A 58 -24.92 -11.07 18.03
CA TRP A 58 -25.39 -9.89 17.30
C TRP A 58 -26.18 -10.21 16.03
N TYR A 59 -26.04 -11.43 15.50
CA TYR A 59 -26.55 -11.82 14.19
C TYR A 59 -27.69 -12.83 14.23
N GLY A 60 -28.32 -13.01 15.40
CA GLY A 60 -29.42 -13.97 15.60
C GLY A 60 -28.95 -15.37 15.98
N THR A 61 -29.85 -16.32 15.89
CA THR A 61 -29.59 -17.69 16.38
C THR A 61 -28.88 -18.57 15.38
N ASP A 62 -28.99 -18.32 14.07
CA ASP A 62 -28.42 -19.15 13.03
C ASP A 62 -27.26 -18.42 12.31
N HIS A 63 -26.08 -19.02 12.38
CA HIS A 63 -24.86 -18.54 11.71
C HIS A 63 -24.44 -19.52 10.62
N ASN A 64 -25.23 -19.58 9.57
CA ASN A 64 -24.94 -20.39 8.39
C ASN A 64 -24.59 -19.49 7.18
N TRP A 65 -23.49 -18.75 7.27
CA TRP A 65 -23.06 -17.77 6.27
C TRP A 65 -22.30 -18.42 5.11
N GLN A 66 -22.93 -19.38 4.42
CA GLN A 66 -22.31 -20.14 3.34
C GLN A 66 -20.98 -20.80 3.73
N THR A 67 -20.91 -21.26 4.97
CA THR A 67 -19.74 -21.95 5.51
C THR A 67 -19.38 -23.17 4.65
N PRO A 68 -18.11 -23.56 4.55
CA PRO A 68 -17.71 -24.77 3.83
C PRO A 68 -18.35 -26.06 4.39
N VAL A 69 -18.70 -26.06 5.68
CA VAL A 69 -19.32 -27.22 6.36
C VAL A 69 -20.57 -26.74 7.08
N SER A 70 -21.65 -27.54 7.00
CA SER A 70 -22.86 -27.28 7.76
C SER A 70 -22.69 -27.56 9.25
N ARG A 71 -23.63 -27.13 10.07
CA ARG A 71 -23.67 -27.44 11.50
C ARG A 71 -23.68 -28.94 11.80
N THR A 72 -24.21 -29.75 10.89
CA THR A 72 -24.34 -31.22 11.01
C THR A 72 -23.11 -31.96 10.40
N GLY A 73 -22.14 -31.25 9.87
CA GLY A 73 -20.93 -31.82 9.29
C GLY A 73 -21.00 -32.11 7.79
N GLU A 74 -22.06 -31.69 7.11
CA GLU A 74 -22.19 -31.86 5.66
C GLU A 74 -21.29 -30.86 4.91
N ARG A 75 -20.67 -31.33 3.83
CA ARG A 75 -19.87 -30.47 2.94
C ARG A 75 -20.79 -29.62 2.08
N LEU A 76 -20.64 -28.31 2.17
CA LEU A 76 -21.44 -27.34 1.43
C LEU A 76 -20.69 -26.86 0.17
N GLU A 77 -21.30 -25.95 -0.58
CA GLU A 77 -20.83 -25.47 -1.88
C GLU A 77 -19.39 -24.93 -1.86
N ASN A 78 -18.99 -24.21 -0.82
CA ASN A 78 -17.65 -23.64 -0.70
C ASN A 78 -16.55 -24.65 -0.31
N TYR A 79 -16.93 -25.85 0.18
CA TYR A 79 -15.97 -26.86 0.63
C TYR A 79 -14.97 -27.31 -0.44
N PRO A 80 -15.37 -27.66 -1.68
CA PRO A 80 -14.43 -28.10 -2.70
C PRO A 80 -13.40 -27.01 -3.06
N TYR A 81 -13.78 -25.74 -3.05
CA TYR A 81 -12.87 -24.62 -3.32
C TYR A 81 -11.86 -24.42 -2.20
N LEU A 82 -12.29 -24.52 -0.95
CA LEU A 82 -11.39 -24.51 0.20
C LEU A 82 -10.41 -25.68 0.12
N ALA A 83 -10.88 -26.89 -0.12
CA ALA A 83 -10.05 -28.08 -0.23
C ALA A 83 -9.01 -27.94 -1.37
N ARG A 84 -9.45 -27.40 -2.53
CA ARG A 84 -8.57 -27.12 -3.67
C ARG A 84 -7.50 -26.10 -3.30
N SER A 85 -7.85 -24.99 -2.66
CA SER A 85 -6.87 -23.97 -2.27
C SER A 85 -5.81 -24.52 -1.32
N LEU A 86 -6.21 -25.30 -0.31
CA LEU A 86 -5.28 -25.92 0.62
C LEU A 86 -4.35 -26.95 -0.07
N SER A 87 -4.89 -27.71 -1.03
CA SER A 87 -4.10 -28.65 -1.85
C SER A 87 -3.05 -27.92 -2.70
N GLU A 88 -3.45 -26.82 -3.37
CA GLU A 88 -2.53 -26.01 -4.18
C GLU A 88 -1.46 -25.31 -3.32
N ILE A 89 -1.84 -24.78 -2.15
CA ILE A 89 -0.90 -24.21 -1.18
C ILE A 89 0.13 -25.25 -0.77
N LYS A 90 -0.30 -26.46 -0.43
CA LYS A 90 0.60 -27.56 -0.04
C LYS A 90 1.53 -27.97 -1.18
N LYS A 91 1.00 -28.08 -2.40
CA LYS A 91 1.75 -28.49 -3.60
C LYS A 91 2.83 -27.46 -3.98
N ASN A 92 2.51 -26.18 -3.87
CA ASN A 92 3.36 -25.07 -4.30
C ASN A 92 3.90 -24.27 -3.08
N GLN A 93 4.04 -24.91 -1.93
CA GLN A 93 4.37 -24.28 -0.65
C GLN A 93 5.63 -23.43 -0.75
N GLU A 94 6.70 -23.95 -1.35
CA GLU A 94 7.99 -23.27 -1.45
C GLU A 94 7.85 -21.91 -2.16
N ASP A 95 7.15 -21.86 -3.28
CA ASP A 95 7.00 -20.66 -4.08
C ASP A 95 5.99 -19.68 -3.47
N LEU A 96 4.84 -20.18 -3.01
CA LEU A 96 3.81 -19.34 -2.42
C LEU A 96 4.26 -18.70 -1.11
N THR A 97 5.05 -19.42 -0.27
CA THR A 97 5.54 -18.89 1.00
C THR A 97 6.90 -18.21 0.91
N ALA A 98 7.54 -18.19 -0.26
CA ALA A 98 8.76 -17.43 -0.46
C ALA A 98 8.53 -15.96 -0.06
N PRO A 99 9.51 -15.27 0.57
CA PRO A 99 9.35 -13.88 0.98
C PRO A 99 8.99 -12.98 -0.21
N VAL A 100 8.10 -12.03 0.03
CA VAL A 100 7.74 -11.03 -0.98
C VAL A 100 8.95 -10.12 -1.24
N ARG A 101 9.22 -9.84 -2.50
CA ARG A 101 10.20 -8.83 -2.89
C ARG A 101 9.55 -7.46 -2.79
N HIS A 102 10.10 -6.59 -1.99
CA HIS A 102 9.66 -5.20 -1.85
C HIS A 102 10.62 -4.27 -2.57
N ASP A 103 10.10 -3.26 -3.22
CA ASP A 103 10.87 -2.22 -3.91
C ASP A 103 10.86 -0.88 -3.17
N LEU A 104 9.90 -0.68 -2.27
CA LEU A 104 9.77 0.50 -1.43
C LEU A 104 9.57 0.12 0.04
N LEU A 105 9.92 1.03 0.94
CA LEU A 105 9.40 1.06 2.30
C LEU A 105 8.25 2.06 2.39
N PHE A 106 7.20 1.66 3.08
CA PHE A 106 6.11 2.54 3.47
C PHE A 106 6.17 2.75 4.97
N GLY A 107 6.68 3.91 5.35
CA GLY A 107 6.89 4.29 6.74
C GLY A 107 5.57 4.70 7.40
N VAL A 108 5.22 4.02 8.47
CA VAL A 108 4.18 4.43 9.41
C VAL A 108 4.84 4.72 10.73
N LYS A 109 4.33 5.70 11.45
CA LYS A 109 4.70 5.93 12.85
C LYS A 109 3.61 5.29 13.71
N ASN A 110 4.01 4.48 14.66
CA ASN A 110 3.08 3.90 15.63
C ASN A 110 2.71 4.96 16.68
N ASP A 111 1.95 5.96 16.25
CA ASP A 111 1.47 7.04 17.11
C ASP A 111 0.00 6.80 17.49
N PRO A 112 -0.35 6.73 18.78
CA PRO A 112 -1.74 6.65 19.21
C PRO A 112 -2.63 7.78 18.67
N GLY A 113 -2.06 8.94 18.34
CA GLY A 113 -2.76 10.06 17.70
C GLY A 113 -3.16 9.79 16.24
N LEU A 114 -2.47 8.90 15.54
CA LEU A 114 -2.79 8.47 14.17
C LEU A 114 -4.02 7.54 14.08
N ILE A 115 -4.58 7.12 15.21
CA ILE A 115 -5.82 6.31 15.25
C ILE A 115 -7.04 7.11 14.78
N TRP A 116 -6.91 8.42 14.58
CA TRP A 116 -7.97 9.24 14.03
C TRP A 116 -8.23 8.92 12.57
N LYS A 117 -9.49 8.66 12.25
CA LYS A 117 -10.00 8.20 10.94
C LYS A 117 -9.41 8.90 9.71
N ARG A 118 -9.04 10.18 9.81
CA ARG A 118 -8.46 10.96 8.70
C ARG A 118 -7.03 10.53 8.36
N ALA A 119 -6.15 10.44 9.36
CA ALA A 119 -4.75 10.05 9.14
C ALA A 119 -4.62 8.61 8.68
N ALA A 120 -5.41 7.69 9.26
CA ALA A 120 -5.46 6.31 8.81
C ALA A 120 -5.96 6.18 7.37
N ARG A 121 -6.96 6.96 6.96
CA ARG A 121 -7.46 6.97 5.58
C ARG A 121 -6.40 7.51 4.62
N ALA A 122 -5.82 8.66 4.89
CA ALA A 122 -4.80 9.26 4.03
C ALA A 122 -3.56 8.36 3.90
N SER A 123 -3.16 7.66 4.96
CA SER A 123 -2.08 6.68 4.93
C SER A 123 -2.43 5.49 4.02
N ASN A 124 -3.65 4.96 4.14
CA ASN A 124 -4.13 3.92 3.25
C ASN A 124 -4.18 4.39 1.80
N ASP A 125 -4.69 5.60 1.55
CA ASP A 125 -4.81 6.16 0.21
C ASP A 125 -3.45 6.28 -0.47
N PHE A 126 -2.43 6.79 0.21
CA PHE A 126 -1.06 6.84 -0.32
C PHE A 126 -0.49 5.44 -0.60
N TYR A 127 -0.67 4.50 0.33
CA TYR A 127 -0.25 3.11 0.14
C TYR A 127 -0.91 2.48 -1.09
N PHE A 128 -2.22 2.67 -1.27
CA PHE A 128 -2.96 2.15 -2.42
C PHE A 128 -2.56 2.81 -3.74
N VAL A 129 -2.25 4.10 -3.74
CA VAL A 129 -1.71 4.78 -4.93
C VAL A 129 -0.37 4.18 -5.34
N LEU A 130 0.55 3.93 -4.40
CA LEU A 130 1.83 3.25 -4.67
C LEU A 130 1.60 1.83 -5.23
N LYS A 131 0.68 1.06 -4.65
CA LYS A 131 0.31 -0.27 -5.17
C LYS A 131 -0.25 -0.19 -6.58
N SER A 132 -1.11 0.78 -6.87
CA SER A 132 -1.70 1.00 -8.20
C SER A 132 -0.66 1.48 -9.22
N ALA A 133 0.38 2.17 -8.77
CA ALA A 133 1.53 2.56 -9.59
C ALA A 133 2.47 1.37 -9.93
N GLY A 134 2.21 0.18 -9.39
CA GLY A 134 2.97 -1.05 -9.63
C GLY A 134 4.07 -1.33 -8.60
N PHE A 135 4.18 -0.51 -7.56
CA PHE A 135 5.14 -0.75 -6.48
C PHE A 135 4.67 -1.84 -5.52
N THR A 136 5.62 -2.43 -4.82
CA THR A 136 5.39 -3.44 -3.78
C THR A 136 5.97 -2.94 -2.45
N PRO A 137 5.30 -1.98 -1.78
CA PRO A 137 5.82 -1.39 -0.56
C PRO A 137 5.74 -2.37 0.62
N ARG A 138 6.78 -2.39 1.46
CA ARG A 138 6.80 -3.03 2.78
C ARG A 138 6.47 -1.98 3.84
N VAL A 139 5.45 -2.23 4.64
CA VAL A 139 5.12 -1.36 5.77
C VAL A 139 6.16 -1.55 6.88
N CYS A 140 6.68 -0.46 7.42
CA CYS A 140 7.59 -0.46 8.55
C CYS A 140 7.29 0.69 9.51
N ASP A 141 7.61 0.52 10.78
CA ASP A 141 7.70 1.63 11.71
C ASP A 141 9.03 2.34 11.51
N PHE A 142 9.01 3.43 10.74
CA PHE A 142 10.26 4.09 10.35
C PHE A 142 10.95 4.80 11.51
N ALA A 143 10.26 5.08 12.61
CA ALA A 143 10.86 5.62 13.81
C ALA A 143 11.74 4.56 14.52
N GLU A 144 11.28 3.31 14.54
CA GLU A 144 11.95 2.20 15.24
C GLU A 144 12.87 1.36 14.33
N GLU A 145 12.62 1.35 13.00
CA GLU A 145 13.41 0.55 12.06
C GLU A 145 14.88 1.01 12.04
N PRO A 146 15.86 0.09 12.12
CA PRO A 146 17.28 0.46 11.99
C PRO A 146 17.61 1.15 10.67
N MET A 147 18.56 2.10 10.68
CA MET A 147 18.94 2.89 9.51
C MET A 147 19.40 2.02 8.33
N GLU A 148 20.14 0.95 8.61
CA GLU A 148 20.61 0.00 7.59
C GLU A 148 19.45 -0.64 6.84
N ARG A 149 18.37 -0.97 7.56
CA ARG A 149 17.16 -1.54 6.97
C ARG A 149 16.33 -0.53 6.19
N LEU A 150 16.34 0.73 6.60
CA LEU A 150 15.69 1.79 5.83
C LEU A 150 16.36 1.97 4.45
N LYS A 151 17.66 1.68 4.35
CA LYS A 151 18.45 1.79 3.12
C LYS A 151 18.39 0.56 2.21
N GLU A 152 17.77 -0.55 2.63
CA GLU A 152 17.65 -1.77 1.80
C GLU A 152 16.71 -1.58 0.60
N ALA A 153 15.75 -0.66 0.67
CA ALA A 153 14.80 -0.38 -0.40
C ALA A 153 15.24 0.82 -1.27
N GLN A 154 14.63 0.95 -2.45
CA GLN A 154 14.93 2.07 -3.35
C GLN A 154 14.59 3.43 -2.73
N ALA A 155 13.53 3.49 -1.91
CA ALA A 155 13.10 4.70 -1.23
C ALA A 155 12.23 4.38 0.01
N LEU A 156 12.18 5.33 0.93
CA LEU A 156 11.26 5.39 2.05
C LEU A 156 10.13 6.38 1.74
N CYS A 157 8.89 5.91 1.69
CA CYS A 157 7.70 6.72 1.50
C CYS A 157 7.05 6.97 2.86
N VAL A 158 6.85 8.23 3.23
CA VAL A 158 6.26 8.63 4.51
C VAL A 158 5.07 9.56 4.24
N LEU A 159 3.92 9.26 4.83
CA LEU A 159 2.87 10.25 4.96
C LEU A 159 3.18 11.10 6.18
N SER A 160 3.26 12.41 5.98
CA SER A 160 3.57 13.37 7.04
C SER A 160 2.43 14.34 7.25
N ASP A 161 2.27 14.76 8.49
CA ASP A 161 1.35 15.83 8.89
C ASP A 161 2.14 16.94 9.60
N GLU A 162 1.43 17.92 10.11
CA GLU A 162 1.98 19.11 10.79
C GLU A 162 2.89 18.76 11.99
N ALA A 163 2.61 17.64 12.66
CA ALA A 163 3.33 17.22 13.86
C ALA A 163 4.21 15.99 13.63
N MET A 164 5.50 16.10 14.00
CA MET A 164 6.46 15.00 14.00
C MET A 164 7.54 15.28 15.06
N ASP A 165 7.82 14.29 15.92
CA ASP A 165 8.84 14.43 16.97
C ASP A 165 10.20 14.82 16.40
N GLU A 166 10.95 15.64 17.14
CA GLU A 166 12.27 16.12 16.75
C GLU A 166 13.23 14.97 16.39
N THR A 167 13.29 13.95 17.23
CA THR A 167 14.14 12.77 17.01
C THR A 167 13.79 12.02 15.71
N VAL A 168 12.52 12.03 15.33
CA VAL A 168 12.06 11.42 14.07
C VAL A 168 12.42 12.31 12.88
N GLN A 169 12.28 13.63 12.99
CA GLN A 169 12.73 14.57 11.97
C GLN A 169 14.26 14.46 11.76
N GLU A 170 15.05 14.39 12.86
CA GLU A 170 16.50 14.15 12.81
C GLU A 170 16.84 12.87 12.05
N LYS A 171 16.18 11.77 12.39
CA LYS A 171 16.39 10.47 11.74
C LYS A 171 16.10 10.50 10.24
N LEU A 172 15.04 11.18 9.81
CA LEU A 172 14.74 11.35 8.39
C LEU A 172 15.80 12.19 7.68
N CYS A 173 16.28 13.27 8.31
CA CYS A 173 17.36 14.09 7.77
C CYS A 173 18.67 13.29 7.66
N GLU A 174 19.02 12.49 8.67
CA GLU A 174 20.18 11.62 8.65
C GLU A 174 20.06 10.54 7.56
N PHE A 175 18.89 9.91 7.44
CA PHE A 175 18.60 8.95 6.37
C PHE A 175 18.91 9.55 4.99
N VAL A 176 18.42 10.76 4.71
CA VAL A 176 18.68 11.42 3.42
C VAL A 176 20.16 11.81 3.32
N LYS A 177 20.75 12.42 4.35
CA LYS A 177 22.15 12.84 4.35
C LYS A 177 23.11 11.70 4.02
N GLU A 178 22.79 10.49 4.44
CA GLU A 178 23.56 9.27 4.21
C GLU A 178 23.20 8.53 2.92
N GLY A 179 22.49 9.15 1.99
CA GLY A 179 22.18 8.61 0.65
C GLY A 179 20.80 7.99 0.48
N GLY A 180 19.95 8.07 1.49
CA GLY A 180 18.55 7.61 1.39
C GLY A 180 17.71 8.49 0.47
N ARG A 181 16.69 7.89 -0.16
CA ARG A 181 15.66 8.60 -0.91
C ARG A 181 14.38 8.66 -0.10
N LEU A 182 13.99 9.85 0.31
CA LEU A 182 12.76 10.10 1.06
C LEU A 182 11.68 10.65 0.13
N ILE A 183 10.52 10.02 0.13
CA ILE A 183 9.30 10.55 -0.49
C ILE A 183 8.37 10.97 0.65
N LEU A 184 8.23 12.28 0.84
CA LEU A 184 7.36 12.84 1.85
C LEU A 184 6.07 13.31 1.19
N CYS A 185 4.96 12.69 1.55
CA CYS A 185 3.63 13.06 1.08
C CYS A 185 2.84 13.74 2.20
N GLY A 186 2.14 14.82 1.89
CA GLY A 186 1.37 15.59 2.87
C GLY A 186 2.12 16.84 3.34
N ARG A 187 2.07 17.13 4.63
CA ARG A 187 2.65 18.35 5.20
C ARG A 187 4.11 18.17 5.62
N VAL A 188 4.89 19.23 5.51
CA VAL A 188 6.19 19.34 6.16
C VAL A 188 5.92 19.65 7.63
N PRO A 189 6.45 18.88 8.58
CA PRO A 189 6.18 19.12 9.99
C PRO A 189 6.77 20.44 10.47
N THR A 190 5.99 21.17 11.25
CA THR A 190 6.36 22.45 11.87
C THR A 190 6.28 22.39 13.40
N ARG A 191 5.76 21.29 13.94
CA ARG A 191 5.55 21.05 15.38
C ARG A 191 6.03 19.65 15.77
N ASP A 192 6.34 19.49 17.04
CA ASP A 192 6.54 18.17 17.64
C ASP A 192 5.19 17.54 18.10
N SER A 193 5.24 16.34 18.66
CA SER A 193 4.05 15.66 19.20
C SER A 193 3.41 16.37 20.41
N TRP A 194 4.09 17.36 21.01
CA TRP A 194 3.60 18.20 22.08
C TRP A 194 3.08 19.56 21.58
N SER A 195 2.95 19.73 20.26
CA SER A 195 2.53 20.98 19.61
C SER A 195 3.50 22.14 19.81
N GLN A 196 4.72 21.89 20.21
CA GLN A 196 5.78 22.90 20.25
C GLN A 196 6.40 23.10 18.87
N SER A 197 6.90 24.29 18.59
CA SER A 197 7.55 24.57 17.30
C SER A 197 8.78 23.66 17.12
N CYS A 198 8.77 22.91 16.01
CA CYS A 198 9.86 22.02 15.60
C CYS A 198 9.92 21.98 14.08
N THR A 199 10.84 22.75 13.49
CA THR A 199 11.00 22.94 12.04
C THR A 199 12.26 22.30 11.50
N LEU A 200 12.87 21.37 12.22
CA LEU A 200 14.19 20.82 11.93
C LEU A 200 14.28 20.26 10.50
N LEU A 201 13.30 19.48 10.07
CA LEU A 201 13.28 18.94 8.72
C LEU A 201 13.16 20.06 7.67
N ALA A 202 12.26 21.03 7.89
CA ALA A 202 12.09 22.17 6.99
C ALA A 202 13.40 22.98 6.88
N ASP A 203 14.04 23.27 8.00
CA ASP A 203 15.28 24.05 8.07
C ASP A 203 16.44 23.36 7.36
N MET A 204 16.58 22.03 7.54
CA MET A 204 17.64 21.25 6.91
C MET A 204 17.56 21.24 5.38
N PHE A 205 16.36 21.33 4.81
CA PHE A 205 16.16 21.38 3.36
C PHE A 205 15.95 22.81 2.82
N GLY A 206 15.89 23.82 3.69
CA GLY A 206 15.59 25.21 3.30
C GLY A 206 14.15 25.34 2.75
N ILE A 207 13.21 24.65 3.35
CA ILE A 207 11.80 24.65 2.99
C ILE A 207 11.10 25.72 3.84
N CYS A 208 10.38 26.65 3.19
CA CYS A 208 9.46 27.54 3.87
C CYS A 208 8.03 27.06 3.61
N ALA A 209 7.42 26.49 4.66
CA ALA A 209 6.06 26.00 4.61
C ALA A 209 5.09 27.02 5.20
N GLU A 210 4.03 27.34 4.49
CA GLU A 210 2.99 28.26 4.96
C GLU A 210 1.84 27.48 5.59
N GLU A 211 1.21 28.08 6.60
CA GLU A 211 -0.06 27.56 7.12
C GLU A 211 -1.15 27.78 6.08
N MET A 212 -1.98 26.78 5.86
CA MET A 212 -3.11 26.85 4.96
C MET A 212 -4.39 26.45 5.70
N GLU A 213 -5.42 27.30 5.56
CA GLU A 213 -6.76 26.92 5.97
C GLU A 213 -7.27 25.75 5.10
N ASP A 214 -8.01 24.85 5.71
CA ASP A 214 -8.64 23.72 5.02
C ASP A 214 -9.75 24.22 4.08
N LYS A 215 -9.44 24.40 2.80
CA LYS A 215 -10.33 25.00 1.78
C LYS A 215 -11.21 24.01 1.02
N GLY A 216 -11.53 22.85 1.60
CA GLY A 216 -12.46 21.91 0.96
C GLY A 216 -11.80 20.82 0.09
N ASP A 217 -12.61 20.14 -0.72
CA ASP A 217 -12.21 18.94 -1.48
C ASP A 217 -11.87 19.24 -2.96
N ASP A 218 -11.38 20.44 -3.28
CA ASP A 218 -11.08 20.83 -4.65
C ASP A 218 -9.92 19.99 -5.21
N GLN A 219 -10.19 19.32 -6.32
CA GLN A 219 -9.20 18.58 -7.08
C GLN A 219 -8.36 19.54 -7.91
N GLN A 220 -7.10 19.22 -8.05
CA GLN A 220 -6.14 20.01 -8.82
C GLN A 220 -5.56 19.16 -9.95
N LYS A 221 -4.96 19.82 -10.91
CA LYS A 221 -4.25 19.17 -11.99
C LYS A 221 -2.77 19.48 -11.89
N LEU A 222 -1.96 18.44 -11.96
CA LEU A 222 -0.51 18.52 -12.05
C LEU A 222 -0.06 18.39 -13.49
N LYS A 223 0.78 19.31 -13.94
CA LYS A 223 1.42 19.23 -15.26
C LYS A 223 2.75 18.51 -15.18
N LEU A 224 2.86 17.35 -15.83
CA LEU A 224 4.07 16.55 -15.93
C LEU A 224 4.33 16.14 -17.38
N ASP A 225 5.50 16.47 -17.89
CA ASP A 225 5.96 16.07 -19.24
C ASP A 225 4.92 16.37 -20.33
N GLY A 226 4.25 17.52 -20.23
CA GLY A 226 3.23 18.00 -21.21
C GLY A 226 1.85 17.35 -21.07
N LYS A 227 1.63 16.54 -20.03
CA LYS A 227 0.33 15.95 -19.71
C LYS A 227 -0.22 16.48 -18.40
N GLU A 228 -1.53 16.42 -18.27
CA GLU A 228 -2.23 16.76 -17.04
C GLU A 228 -2.68 15.51 -16.30
N TYR A 229 -2.49 15.51 -14.97
CA TYR A 229 -2.87 14.45 -14.07
C TYR A 229 -3.69 15.03 -12.94
N TYR A 230 -4.83 14.44 -12.64
CA TYR A 230 -5.59 14.84 -11.45
C TYR A 230 -4.84 14.39 -10.20
N ILE A 231 -4.67 15.31 -9.25
CA ILE A 231 -4.16 15.06 -7.91
C ILE A 231 -5.20 15.55 -6.91
N GLY A 232 -5.06 15.15 -5.64
CA GLY A 232 -5.82 15.79 -4.58
C GLY A 232 -5.38 17.24 -4.38
N ARG A 233 -6.00 17.90 -3.44
CA ARG A 233 -5.68 19.30 -3.13
C ARG A 233 -4.27 19.46 -2.56
N THR A 234 -3.67 20.60 -2.77
CA THR A 234 -2.50 21.05 -2.02
C THR A 234 -2.86 21.17 -0.54
N VAL A 235 -2.14 20.48 0.32
CA VAL A 235 -2.39 20.49 1.77
C VAL A 235 -1.51 21.50 2.51
N GLN A 236 -0.46 22.00 1.85
CA GLN A 236 0.43 23.00 2.40
C GLN A 236 1.16 23.73 1.25
N PRO A 237 1.02 25.07 1.14
CA PRO A 237 1.84 25.85 0.22
C PRO A 237 3.30 25.83 0.65
N ILE A 238 4.18 25.63 -0.33
CA ILE A 238 5.63 25.54 -0.11
C ILE A 238 6.30 26.63 -0.95
N MET A 239 7.11 27.44 -0.30
CA MET A 239 8.06 28.31 -0.98
C MET A 239 9.46 27.66 -0.99
N ALA A 240 10.01 27.51 -2.16
CA ALA A 240 11.34 26.98 -2.37
C ALA A 240 12.04 27.68 -3.55
N ALA A 241 13.35 27.55 -3.64
CA ALA A 241 14.09 28.07 -4.79
C ALA A 241 13.62 27.39 -6.08
N ALA A 242 13.60 28.12 -7.20
CA ALA A 242 13.10 27.65 -8.50
C ALA A 242 13.79 26.33 -8.95
N LYS A 243 15.05 26.12 -8.63
CA LYS A 243 15.79 24.88 -8.93
C LYS A 243 15.21 23.64 -8.24
N ASN A 244 14.45 23.83 -7.17
CA ASN A 244 13.86 22.75 -6.37
C ASN A 244 12.41 22.42 -6.81
N ILE A 245 11.83 23.17 -7.76
CA ILE A 245 10.47 22.93 -8.26
C ILE A 245 10.56 21.88 -9.37
N LEU A 246 9.95 20.72 -9.15
CA LEU A 246 9.93 19.61 -10.12
C LEU A 246 8.69 19.66 -11.01
N ALA A 247 7.53 20.11 -10.49
CA ALA A 247 6.31 20.24 -11.23
C ALA A 247 5.39 21.31 -10.63
N ALA A 248 4.45 21.80 -11.43
CA ALA A 248 3.48 22.82 -11.04
C ALA A 248 2.05 22.37 -11.34
N GLU A 249 1.08 23.00 -10.68
CA GLU A 249 -0.34 22.91 -10.99
C GLU A 249 -0.66 23.56 -12.35
N ASP A 250 -1.85 23.35 -12.85
CA ASP A 250 -2.35 24.00 -14.08
C ASP A 250 -2.40 25.52 -13.97
N ALA A 251 -2.65 26.05 -12.77
CA ALA A 251 -2.57 27.49 -12.47
C ALA A 251 -1.14 28.05 -12.43
N GLY A 252 -0.12 27.18 -12.53
CA GLY A 252 1.30 27.55 -12.49
C GLY A 252 1.93 27.59 -11.10
N ASN A 253 1.18 27.30 -10.03
CA ASN A 253 1.72 27.24 -8.69
C ASN A 253 2.60 26.00 -8.52
N PRO A 254 3.78 26.10 -7.84
CA PRO A 254 4.63 24.95 -7.55
C PRO A 254 3.88 23.91 -6.73
N ALA A 255 3.95 22.64 -7.14
CA ALA A 255 3.21 21.54 -6.50
C ALA A 255 4.04 20.34 -6.15
N VAL A 256 5.21 20.15 -6.74
CA VAL A 256 6.14 19.06 -6.44
C VAL A 256 7.54 19.62 -6.31
N PHE A 257 8.24 19.20 -5.26
CA PHE A 257 9.56 19.74 -4.95
C PHE A 257 10.58 18.62 -4.79
N TYR A 258 11.81 18.92 -5.16
CA TYR A 258 12.95 18.03 -5.06
C TYR A 258 14.11 18.74 -4.39
N PHE A 259 14.68 18.07 -3.40
CA PHE A 259 15.81 18.58 -2.64
C PHE A 259 16.91 17.52 -2.53
N THR A 260 18.13 17.96 -2.32
CA THR A 260 19.26 17.10 -2.02
C THR A 260 19.86 17.49 -0.67
N LEU A 261 20.30 16.50 0.11
CA LEU A 261 21.00 16.69 1.36
C LEU A 261 22.07 15.60 1.51
N GLY A 262 23.33 16.00 1.60
CA GLY A 262 24.43 15.03 1.61
C GLY A 262 24.47 14.22 0.32
N GLN A 263 24.28 12.90 0.42
CA GLN A 263 24.30 11.98 -0.72
C GLN A 263 22.88 11.54 -1.15
N GLY A 264 21.84 11.98 -0.46
CA GLY A 264 20.48 11.54 -0.69
C GLY A 264 19.54 12.63 -1.19
N GLU A 265 18.28 12.27 -1.30
CA GLU A 265 17.25 13.01 -2.02
C GLU A 265 15.95 13.05 -1.24
N LEU A 266 15.24 14.17 -1.31
CA LEU A 266 13.86 14.32 -0.84
C LEU A 266 12.97 14.71 -2.02
N LEU A 267 11.93 13.91 -2.28
CA LEU A 267 10.81 14.25 -3.11
C LEU A 267 9.64 14.63 -2.19
N LEU A 268 9.20 15.88 -2.26
CA LEU A 268 8.11 16.41 -1.45
C LEU A 268 6.85 16.56 -2.31
N LEU A 269 5.76 15.94 -1.85
CA LEU A 269 4.44 15.91 -2.48
C LEU A 269 3.42 16.54 -1.52
N PRO A 270 3.31 17.88 -1.43
CA PRO A 270 2.46 18.57 -0.46
C PRO A 270 0.99 18.61 -0.88
N PHE A 271 0.47 17.50 -1.37
CA PHE A 271 -0.93 17.34 -1.77
C PHE A 271 -1.48 16.00 -1.29
N SER A 272 -2.80 15.92 -1.18
CA SER A 272 -3.49 14.68 -0.83
C SER A 272 -3.53 13.72 -2.03
N LEU A 273 -3.55 12.43 -1.74
CA LEU A 273 -3.71 11.37 -2.71
C LEU A 273 -5.04 10.65 -2.48
N GLU A 274 -5.72 10.32 -3.58
CA GLU A 274 -6.99 9.60 -3.56
C GLU A 274 -6.91 8.43 -4.55
N PRO A 275 -6.97 7.16 -4.09
CA PRO A 275 -6.75 6.00 -4.94
C PRO A 275 -7.83 5.78 -6.00
N THR A 276 -8.95 6.51 -5.92
CA THR A 276 -10.04 6.49 -6.90
C THR A 276 -9.63 7.06 -8.26
N PHE A 277 -8.58 7.89 -8.32
CA PHE A 277 -8.11 8.48 -9.56
C PHE A 277 -6.92 7.72 -10.12
N TYR A 278 -7.14 6.98 -11.19
CA TYR A 278 -6.08 6.22 -11.87
C TYR A 278 -4.90 7.10 -12.32
N SER A 279 -5.18 8.34 -12.71
CA SER A 279 -4.17 9.32 -13.11
C SER A 279 -3.16 9.64 -12.00
N GLN A 280 -3.56 9.56 -10.73
CA GLN A 280 -2.64 9.78 -9.60
C GLN A 280 -1.56 8.70 -9.50
N ALA A 281 -1.92 7.45 -9.73
CA ALA A 281 -0.95 6.36 -9.75
C ALA A 281 0.09 6.55 -10.87
N GLU A 282 -0.35 7.02 -12.05
CA GLU A 282 0.55 7.35 -13.15
C GLU A 282 1.46 8.54 -12.83
N ALA A 283 0.89 9.61 -12.24
CA ALA A 283 1.67 10.77 -11.83
C ALA A 283 2.74 10.40 -10.79
N VAL A 284 2.36 9.67 -9.75
CA VAL A 284 3.30 9.21 -8.71
C VAL A 284 4.39 8.33 -9.30
N LYS A 285 4.03 7.39 -10.20
CA LYS A 285 5.01 6.56 -10.90
C LYS A 285 6.02 7.38 -11.69
N LEU A 286 5.56 8.40 -12.42
CA LEU A 286 6.45 9.29 -13.20
C LEU A 286 7.35 10.12 -12.28
N LEU A 287 6.80 10.67 -11.20
CA LEU A 287 7.56 11.48 -10.23
C LEU A 287 8.65 10.66 -9.55
N LEU A 288 8.33 9.46 -9.09
CA LEU A 288 9.32 8.55 -8.51
C LEU A 288 10.37 8.15 -9.56
N GLY A 289 9.96 7.95 -10.81
CA GLY A 289 10.86 7.67 -11.92
C GLY A 289 11.88 8.78 -12.18
N LYS A 290 11.53 10.06 -11.95
CA LYS A 290 12.45 11.22 -12.10
C LYS A 290 13.59 11.18 -11.07
N ILE A 291 13.40 10.56 -9.94
CA ILE A 291 14.43 10.34 -8.90
C ILE A 291 15.02 8.91 -8.97
N GLY A 292 14.85 8.21 -10.08
CA GLY A 292 15.42 6.88 -10.31
C GLY A 292 14.74 5.73 -9.59
N VAL A 293 13.58 5.97 -8.96
CA VAL A 293 12.79 4.94 -8.26
C VAL A 293 11.77 4.33 -9.23
N LYS A 294 11.89 3.03 -9.50
CA LYS A 294 11.07 2.34 -10.49
C LYS A 294 10.41 1.10 -9.89
N PRO A 295 9.14 0.82 -10.23
CA PRO A 295 8.50 -0.40 -9.78
C PRO A 295 9.14 -1.62 -10.44
N PHE A 296 9.27 -2.71 -9.68
CA PHE A 296 9.74 -3.99 -10.21
C PHE A 296 8.71 -4.60 -11.18
N ILE A 297 7.42 -4.32 -10.95
CA ILE A 297 6.33 -4.78 -11.79
C ILE A 297 5.81 -3.62 -12.64
N SER A 298 5.67 -3.85 -13.94
CA SER A 298 4.99 -2.90 -14.82
C SER A 298 4.17 -3.62 -15.90
N GLY A 299 3.15 -2.94 -16.44
CA GLY A 299 2.25 -3.51 -17.46
C GLY A 299 1.04 -4.25 -16.91
N ALA A 300 1.04 -4.68 -15.65
CA ALA A 300 -0.11 -5.31 -15.03
C ALA A 300 -1.25 -4.29 -14.84
N LYS A 301 -2.44 -4.62 -15.33
CA LYS A 301 -3.65 -3.78 -15.23
C LYS A 301 -4.77 -4.49 -14.47
N ARG A 302 -5.14 -5.68 -14.91
CA ARG A 302 -6.20 -6.52 -14.34
C ARG A 302 -5.65 -7.64 -13.45
N LEU A 303 -4.47 -8.17 -13.79
CA LEU A 303 -3.79 -9.17 -12.98
C LEU A 303 -3.14 -8.55 -11.74
N ARG A 304 -3.07 -9.32 -10.67
CA ARG A 304 -2.29 -8.98 -9.47
C ARG A 304 -1.03 -9.81 -9.46
N ILE A 305 0.12 -9.16 -9.42
CA ILE A 305 1.42 -9.81 -9.46
C ILE A 305 2.12 -9.59 -8.12
N ILE A 306 2.58 -10.67 -7.52
CA ILE A 306 3.32 -10.66 -6.24
C ILE A 306 4.73 -11.18 -6.50
N PRO A 307 5.74 -10.32 -6.60
CA PRO A 307 7.11 -10.72 -6.83
C PRO A 307 7.70 -11.37 -5.58
N LYS A 308 8.54 -12.37 -5.76
CA LYS A 308 9.19 -13.14 -4.70
C LYS A 308 10.70 -12.94 -4.70
N GLN A 309 11.32 -13.10 -3.53
CA GLN A 309 12.78 -12.99 -3.40
C GLN A 309 13.54 -14.14 -4.07
N ASN A 310 12.89 -15.28 -4.30
CA ASN A 310 13.46 -16.43 -5.04
C ASN A 310 13.50 -16.21 -6.58
N GLY A 311 13.20 -15.00 -7.05
CA GLY A 311 13.20 -14.66 -8.48
C GLY A 311 11.91 -15.01 -9.23
N LYS A 312 10.97 -15.68 -8.58
CA LYS A 312 9.65 -15.98 -9.12
C LYS A 312 8.64 -14.86 -8.84
N ALA A 313 7.44 -15.00 -9.41
CA ALA A 313 6.29 -14.17 -9.05
C ALA A 313 5.02 -15.01 -9.06
N VAL A 314 4.03 -14.63 -8.26
CA VAL A 314 2.68 -15.22 -8.27
C VAL A 314 1.75 -14.25 -8.98
N ALA A 315 1.19 -14.68 -10.10
CA ALA A 315 0.16 -13.95 -10.84
C ALA A 315 -1.22 -14.46 -10.45
N LEU A 316 -2.16 -13.56 -10.24
CA LEU A 316 -3.53 -13.85 -9.80
C LEU A 316 -4.51 -13.10 -10.70
N ASN A 317 -5.57 -13.76 -11.14
CA ASN A 317 -6.68 -13.11 -11.83
C ASN A 317 -7.90 -13.00 -10.90
N PRO A 318 -8.12 -11.87 -10.21
CA PRO A 318 -9.27 -11.70 -9.32
C PRO A 318 -10.58 -11.37 -10.07
N ASN A 319 -10.57 -11.40 -11.40
CA ASN A 319 -11.72 -10.98 -12.18
C ASN A 319 -12.59 -12.18 -12.59
N PRO A 320 -13.91 -11.96 -12.79
CA PRO A 320 -14.84 -12.98 -13.28
C PRO A 320 -14.68 -13.27 -14.80
N VAL A 321 -13.67 -12.69 -15.44
CA VAL A 321 -13.36 -12.87 -16.85
C VAL A 321 -11.88 -13.21 -17.03
N ALA A 322 -11.55 -13.94 -18.10
CA ALA A 322 -10.18 -14.22 -18.44
C ALA A 322 -9.37 -12.93 -18.68
N ALA A 323 -8.12 -12.91 -18.27
CA ALA A 323 -7.23 -11.80 -18.45
C ALA A 323 -5.91 -12.25 -19.11
N ALA A 324 -5.53 -11.57 -20.19
CA ALA A 324 -4.26 -11.77 -20.87
C ALA A 324 -3.51 -10.43 -20.88
N GLU A 325 -2.28 -10.43 -20.38
CA GLU A 325 -1.44 -9.24 -20.25
C GLU A 325 0.02 -9.55 -20.51
N GLU A 326 0.75 -8.59 -21.05
CA GLU A 326 2.20 -8.60 -21.08
C GLU A 326 2.70 -7.75 -19.90
N VAL A 327 3.44 -8.35 -18.99
CA VAL A 327 4.00 -7.69 -17.80
C VAL A 327 5.52 -7.74 -17.82
N CYS A 328 6.15 -6.71 -17.25
CA CYS A 328 7.58 -6.72 -16.99
C CYS A 328 7.82 -7.02 -15.50
N LEU A 329 8.75 -7.93 -15.23
CA LEU A 329 9.29 -8.26 -13.91
C LEU A 329 10.77 -7.87 -13.92
N GLY A 330 11.06 -6.63 -13.49
CA GLY A 330 12.35 -6.01 -13.80
C GLY A 330 12.53 -5.90 -15.31
N ASP A 331 13.61 -6.47 -15.84
CA ASP A 331 13.93 -6.44 -17.27
C ASP A 331 13.28 -7.60 -18.06
N ARG A 332 12.66 -8.58 -17.40
CA ARG A 332 12.05 -9.75 -18.03
C ARG A 332 10.61 -9.46 -18.43
N ARG A 333 10.28 -9.58 -19.71
CA ARG A 333 8.91 -9.55 -20.21
C ARG A 333 8.27 -10.94 -20.15
N VAL A 334 7.04 -11.01 -19.69
CA VAL A 334 6.27 -12.25 -19.54
C VAL A 334 4.86 -12.02 -20.05
N ALA A 335 4.43 -12.83 -21.01
CA ALA A 335 3.03 -12.90 -21.42
C ALA A 335 2.28 -13.85 -20.47
N ILE A 336 1.19 -13.39 -19.89
CA ILE A 336 0.39 -14.12 -18.92
C ILE A 336 -1.04 -14.18 -19.42
N SER A 337 -1.63 -15.37 -19.42
CA SER A 337 -3.06 -15.57 -19.68
C SER A 337 -3.62 -16.45 -18.55
N LEU A 338 -4.62 -15.94 -17.86
CA LEU A 338 -5.28 -16.64 -16.75
C LEU A 338 -6.80 -16.64 -16.94
N GLU A 339 -7.40 -17.78 -16.69
CA GLU A 339 -8.84 -17.91 -16.59
C GLU A 339 -9.38 -17.16 -15.34
N PRO A 340 -10.69 -16.94 -15.22
CA PRO A 340 -11.30 -16.32 -14.06
C PRO A 340 -10.90 -17.02 -12.75
N TYR A 341 -10.48 -16.23 -11.76
CA TYR A 341 -10.11 -16.71 -10.43
C TYR A 341 -8.98 -17.75 -10.41
N GLU A 342 -8.11 -17.75 -11.40
CA GLU A 342 -6.94 -18.63 -11.47
C GLU A 342 -5.64 -17.89 -11.13
N TYR A 343 -4.59 -18.66 -10.88
CA TYR A 343 -3.25 -18.16 -10.61
C TYR A 343 -2.19 -18.92 -11.42
N ALA A 344 -1.01 -18.31 -11.51
CA ALA A 344 0.19 -18.96 -12.04
C ALA A 344 1.43 -18.55 -11.22
N ILE A 345 2.42 -19.42 -11.19
CA ILE A 345 3.78 -19.14 -10.71
C ILE A 345 4.66 -18.92 -11.94
N LEU A 346 5.32 -17.74 -12.00
CA LEU A 346 6.09 -17.23 -13.13
C LEU A 346 7.58 -17.37 -12.92
#